data_03cff052f551c604f96a3c7243b73cb0
#
_entry.id   03cff052f551c604f96a3c7243b73cb0
#
_cell.length_a   1.000
_cell.length_b   1.000
_cell.length_c   1.000
_cell.angle_alpha   90.00
_cell.angle_beta   90.00
_cell.angle_gamma   90.00
#
_symmetry.space_group_name_H-M   'P 1'
#
loop_
_entity.id
_entity.type
_entity.pdbx_description
1 polymer ?
#
loop_
_entity_poly.entity_id
_entity_poly.type
_entity_poly.pdbx_seq_one_letter_code
_entity_poly.pdbx_strand_id
1 'polypeptide(L)'
;MHIEGEATLLRIFIGEADKHGHKALYDVIVEEARAAGLAGATALRGIQGFGPSARMRSSRVLDLSSDLPVLVEIVDEEAKVSAFVERVTQLLEEAESGGLVTLEKAHVIRYLHGASANNS
;
A
#
# COMPACT_ATOMS: atom_id res chain seq x y z
N MET A 1 -5.70 -19.51 2.62
CA MET A 1 -5.58 -18.65 3.80
C MET A 1 -6.94 -18.19 4.26
N HIS A 2 -7.12 -18.11 5.54
CA HIS A 2 -8.40 -17.74 6.15
C HIS A 2 -8.13 -16.77 7.29
N ILE A 3 -8.75 -15.61 7.25
CA ILE A 3 -8.65 -14.61 8.31
C ILE A 3 -10.07 -14.24 8.73
N GLU A 4 -10.32 -14.28 10.02
CA GLU A 4 -11.61 -13.92 10.57
C GLU A 4 -11.39 -13.32 11.96
N GLY A 5 -12.16 -12.30 12.28
CA GLY A 5 -12.03 -11.60 13.55
C GLY A 5 -11.01 -10.48 13.48
N GLU A 6 -10.25 -10.27 14.55
CA GLU A 6 -9.33 -9.15 14.64
C GLU A 6 -8.14 -9.27 13.71
N ALA A 7 -7.91 -8.20 12.96
CA ALA A 7 -6.76 -8.07 12.06
C ALA A 7 -6.27 -6.63 12.14
N THR A 8 -5.25 -6.33 11.37
CA THR A 8 -4.67 -4.98 11.31
C THR A 8 -4.73 -4.47 9.88
N LEU A 9 -5.20 -3.25 9.72
CA LEU A 9 -5.21 -2.54 8.45
C LEU A 9 -4.00 -1.62 8.38
N LEU A 10 -3.18 -1.85 7.38
CA LEU A 10 -2.03 -1.00 7.07
C LEU A 10 -2.40 -0.12 5.88
N ARG A 11 -2.20 1.18 6.02
CA ARG A 11 -2.35 2.13 4.93
C ARG A 11 -1.06 2.86 4.70
N ILE A 12 -0.67 2.95 3.44
CA ILE A 12 0.57 3.62 3.03
C ILE A 12 0.20 4.67 1.98
N PHE A 13 0.42 5.94 2.33
CA PHE A 13 0.08 7.06 1.46
C PHE A 13 1.38 7.60 0.86
N ILE A 14 1.53 7.48 -0.45
CA ILE A 14 2.73 7.90 -1.18
C ILE A 14 2.31 8.59 -2.48
N GLY A 15 3.28 9.05 -3.26
CA GLY A 15 3.00 9.63 -4.57
C GLY A 15 3.21 8.61 -5.68
N GLU A 16 2.46 8.76 -6.75
CA GLU A 16 2.59 7.87 -7.91
C GLU A 16 3.99 7.94 -8.52
N ALA A 17 4.61 9.11 -8.49
CA ALA A 17 5.94 9.31 -9.06
C ALA A 17 7.07 8.87 -8.16
N ASP A 18 6.80 8.51 -6.91
CA ASP A 18 7.83 8.01 -6.00
C ASP A 18 8.41 6.72 -6.57
N LYS A 19 9.74 6.62 -6.55
CA LYS A 19 10.44 5.48 -7.14
C LYS A 19 11.39 4.82 -6.16
N HIS A 20 11.50 3.51 -6.30
CA HIS A 20 12.51 2.72 -5.62
C HIS A 20 13.40 2.14 -6.72
N GLY A 21 14.57 2.72 -6.91
CA GLY A 21 15.40 2.41 -8.07
C GLY A 21 14.70 2.88 -9.35
N HIS A 22 14.48 1.96 -10.26
CA HIS A 22 13.81 2.25 -11.53
C HIS A 22 12.31 1.93 -11.51
N LYS A 23 11.83 1.33 -10.42
CA LYS A 23 10.44 0.92 -10.31
C LYS A 23 9.63 1.92 -9.52
N ALA A 24 8.34 1.99 -9.81
CA ALA A 24 7.41 2.77 -8.99
C ALA A 24 7.39 2.17 -7.57
N LEU A 25 7.47 3.04 -6.56
CA LEU A 25 7.51 2.59 -5.17
C LEU A 25 6.27 1.76 -4.82
N TYR A 26 5.08 2.17 -5.27
CA TYR A 26 3.86 1.42 -4.96
C TYR A 26 3.91 0.00 -5.54
N ASP A 27 4.50 -0.19 -6.72
CA ASP A 27 4.65 -1.52 -7.30
C ASP A 27 5.59 -2.38 -6.46
N VAL A 28 6.69 -1.81 -6.01
CA VAL A 28 7.66 -2.53 -5.16
C VAL A 28 6.99 -2.98 -3.87
N ILE A 29 6.20 -2.10 -3.25
CA ILE A 29 5.51 -2.43 -2.00
C ILE A 29 4.53 -3.58 -2.23
N VAL A 30 3.73 -3.53 -3.28
CA VAL A 30 2.75 -4.58 -3.57
C VAL A 30 3.46 -5.91 -3.88
N GLU A 31 4.51 -5.88 -4.69
CA GLU A 31 5.28 -7.08 -5.01
C GLU A 31 5.90 -7.71 -3.77
N GLU A 32 6.46 -6.88 -2.88
CA GLU A 32 7.06 -7.39 -1.66
C GLU A 32 6.03 -7.91 -0.66
N ALA A 33 4.86 -7.28 -0.61
CA ALA A 33 3.76 -7.79 0.20
C ALA A 33 3.36 -9.19 -0.26
N ARG A 34 3.27 -9.40 -1.57
CA ARG A 34 2.96 -10.71 -2.13
C ARG A 34 4.05 -11.72 -1.79
N ALA A 35 5.30 -11.35 -1.97
CA ALA A 35 6.43 -12.24 -1.67
C ALA A 35 6.52 -12.58 -0.19
N ALA A 36 6.12 -11.67 0.68
CA ALA A 36 6.11 -11.90 2.13
C ALA A 36 4.94 -12.75 2.61
N GLY A 37 4.03 -13.12 1.71
CA GLY A 37 2.90 -13.98 2.05
C GLY A 37 1.75 -13.28 2.74
N LEU A 38 1.62 -11.97 2.57
CA LEU A 38 0.48 -11.24 3.11
C LEU A 38 -0.80 -11.64 2.38
N ALA A 39 -1.92 -11.51 3.07
CA ALA A 39 -3.21 -11.98 2.56
C ALA A 39 -3.67 -11.26 1.29
N GLY A 40 -3.27 -10.03 1.12
CA GLY A 40 -3.60 -9.26 -0.07
C GLY A 40 -3.06 -7.85 0.04
N ALA A 41 -3.04 -7.14 -1.08
CA ALA A 41 -2.65 -5.74 -1.12
C ALA A 41 -3.39 -5.08 -2.29
N THR A 42 -3.88 -3.88 -2.06
CA THR A 42 -4.58 -3.12 -3.09
C THR A 42 -3.94 -1.74 -3.18
N ALA A 43 -3.59 -1.33 -4.39
CA ALA A 43 -3.11 0.02 -4.64
C ALA A 43 -4.22 0.82 -5.32
N LEU A 44 -4.50 2.00 -4.77
CA LEU A 44 -5.53 2.90 -5.28
C LEU A 44 -4.90 4.23 -5.65
N ARG A 45 -5.32 4.79 -6.76
CA ARG A 45 -4.87 6.11 -7.17
C ARG A 45 -5.91 7.15 -6.73
N GLY A 46 -5.48 8.14 -5.97
CA GLY A 46 -6.35 9.24 -5.57
C GLY A 46 -6.53 10.23 -6.71
N ILE A 47 -7.67 10.90 -6.74
CA ILE A 47 -7.95 11.87 -7.80
C ILE A 47 -7.31 13.23 -7.50
N GLN A 48 -7.02 13.51 -6.25
CA GLN A 48 -6.28 14.71 -5.84
C GLN A 48 -5.89 14.58 -4.37
N GLY A 49 -4.94 15.36 -3.95
CA GLY A 49 -4.52 15.42 -2.58
C GLY A 49 -3.20 16.17 -2.42
N PHE A 50 -2.77 16.31 -1.18
CA PHE A 50 -1.44 16.84 -0.90
C PHE A 50 -0.88 16.17 0.36
N GLY A 51 0.42 16.14 0.44
CA GLY A 51 1.15 15.58 1.58
C GLY A 51 2.01 16.62 2.27
N PRO A 52 3.09 16.21 2.95
CA PRO A 52 3.92 17.12 3.75
C PRO A 52 4.48 18.31 2.98
N SER A 53 4.68 18.18 1.67
CA SER A 53 5.19 19.29 0.85
C SER A 53 4.12 20.32 0.55
N ALA A 54 2.86 20.08 0.89
CA ALA A 54 1.71 20.93 0.59
C ALA A 54 1.50 21.16 -0.90
N ARG A 55 2.21 20.42 -1.76
CA ARG A 55 2.01 20.50 -3.20
C ARG A 55 0.77 19.73 -3.59
N MET A 56 -0.15 20.41 -4.28
CA MET A 56 -1.37 19.78 -4.78
C MET A 56 -1.06 18.83 -5.94
N ARG A 57 -1.66 17.65 -5.87
CA ARG A 57 -1.59 16.63 -6.93
C ARG A 57 -3.02 16.36 -7.36
N SER A 58 -3.30 16.56 -8.64
CA SER A 58 -4.67 16.44 -9.14
C SER A 58 -4.69 15.99 -10.58
N SER A 59 -5.65 15.13 -10.91
CA SER A 59 -5.90 14.70 -12.28
C SER A 59 -6.49 15.81 -13.15
N ARG A 60 -6.89 16.92 -12.55
CA ARG A 60 -7.43 18.08 -13.29
C ARG A 60 -6.34 18.94 -13.89
N VAL A 61 -5.14 18.84 -13.38
CA VAL A 61 -4.02 19.62 -13.91
C VAL A 61 -3.50 18.88 -15.13
N LEU A 62 -3.49 19.56 -16.26
CA LEU A 62 -2.88 19.03 -17.48
C LEU A 62 -1.38 19.06 -17.29
N ASP A 63 -0.87 18.11 -16.57
CA ASP A 63 0.54 17.95 -16.37
C ASP A 63 0.96 16.66 -17.04
N LEU A 64 2.04 16.72 -17.79
CA LEU A 64 2.58 15.56 -18.48
C LEU A 64 3.19 14.55 -17.52
N SER A 65 3.47 14.95 -16.28
CA SER A 65 3.93 14.03 -15.26
C SER A 65 2.76 13.71 -14.34
N SER A 66 2.13 12.56 -14.53
CA SER A 66 1.10 12.14 -13.60
C SER A 66 1.76 11.76 -12.28
N ASP A 67 1.49 12.54 -11.25
CA ASP A 67 1.96 12.29 -9.90
C ASP A 67 0.77 12.45 -8.95
N LEU A 68 -0.12 11.47 -9.01
CA LEU A 68 -1.30 11.45 -8.15
C LEU A 68 -0.98 10.78 -6.83
N PRO A 69 -1.76 11.05 -5.78
CA PRO A 69 -1.61 10.31 -4.53
C PRO A 69 -1.93 8.83 -4.78
N VAL A 70 -1.17 7.96 -4.15
CA VAL A 70 -1.42 6.52 -4.19
C VAL A 70 -1.56 6.02 -2.76
N LEU A 71 -2.59 5.20 -2.55
CA LEU A 71 -2.85 4.54 -1.27
C LEU A 71 -2.69 3.04 -1.47
N VAL A 72 -1.83 2.42 -0.67
CA VAL A 72 -1.73 0.96 -0.62
C VAL A 72 -2.36 0.49 0.68
N GLU A 73 -3.30 -0.45 0.57
CA GLU A 73 -3.99 -1.02 1.73
C GLU A 73 -3.72 -2.51 1.84
N ILE A 74 -3.44 -2.96 3.05
CA ILE A 74 -3.17 -4.36 3.36
C ILE A 74 -3.87 -4.70 4.68
N VAL A 75 -4.60 -5.82 4.70
CA VAL A 75 -5.21 -6.34 5.94
C VAL A 75 -4.68 -7.74 6.18
N ASP A 76 -4.15 -7.99 7.36
CA ASP A 76 -3.68 -9.31 7.75
C ASP A 76 -3.56 -9.36 9.28
N GLU A 77 -3.10 -10.47 9.80
CA GLU A 77 -2.84 -10.62 11.22
C GLU A 77 -1.79 -9.62 11.68
N GLU A 78 -1.93 -9.14 12.90
CA GLU A 78 -1.05 -8.10 13.45
C GLU A 78 0.43 -8.44 13.32
N ALA A 79 0.83 -9.66 13.64
CA ALA A 79 2.25 -10.05 13.60
C ALA A 79 2.83 -9.93 12.20
N LYS A 80 2.08 -10.33 11.19
CA LYS A 80 2.53 -10.24 9.79
C LYS A 80 2.60 -8.80 9.32
N VAL A 81 1.61 -8.00 9.67
CA VAL A 81 1.59 -6.59 9.30
C VAL A 81 2.74 -5.84 9.97
N SER A 82 2.98 -6.09 11.26
CA SER A 82 4.06 -5.42 11.99
C SER A 82 5.43 -5.74 11.39
N ALA A 83 5.66 -6.98 11.00
CA ALA A 83 6.90 -7.35 10.34
C ALA A 83 7.04 -6.64 8.99
N PHE A 84 5.95 -6.53 8.24
CA PHE A 84 5.99 -5.87 6.95
C PHE A 84 6.16 -4.36 7.06
N VAL A 85 5.66 -3.74 8.12
CA VAL A 85 5.85 -2.29 8.35
C VAL A 85 7.33 -1.94 8.44
N GLU A 86 8.15 -2.80 9.05
CA GLU A 86 9.60 -2.57 9.10
C GLU A 86 10.19 -2.51 7.69
N ARG A 87 9.74 -3.40 6.81
CA ARG A 87 10.21 -3.41 5.43
C ARG A 87 9.70 -2.19 4.66
N VAL A 88 8.45 -1.80 4.86
CA VAL A 88 7.89 -0.59 4.24
C VAL A 88 8.71 0.63 4.65
N THR A 89 9.05 0.75 5.92
CA THR A 89 9.86 1.87 6.41
C THR A 89 11.20 1.94 5.67
N GLN A 90 11.86 0.80 5.50
CA GLN A 90 13.11 0.74 4.76
C GLN A 90 12.92 1.18 3.30
N LEU A 91 11.87 0.71 2.66
CA LEU A 91 11.58 1.06 1.26
C LEU A 91 11.33 2.56 1.11
N LEU A 92 10.58 3.15 2.04
CA LEU A 92 10.32 4.59 2.02
C LEU A 92 11.61 5.40 2.21
N GLU A 93 12.48 4.96 3.11
CA GLU A 93 13.77 5.62 3.33
C GLU A 93 14.67 5.51 2.10
N GLU A 94 14.75 4.33 1.52
CA GLU A 94 15.55 4.10 0.32
C GLU A 94 15.03 4.91 -0.88
N ALA A 95 13.73 5.09 -0.96
CA ALA A 95 13.11 5.87 -2.03
C ALA A 95 13.09 7.37 -1.73
N GLU A 96 13.54 7.77 -0.54
CA GLU A 96 13.47 9.15 -0.07
C GLU A 96 12.04 9.70 -0.15
N SER A 97 11.06 8.83 0.12
CA SER A 97 9.65 9.18 0.11
C SER A 97 9.22 9.70 1.49
N GLY A 98 8.46 10.76 1.51
CA GLY A 98 7.90 11.31 2.74
C GLY A 98 6.56 10.71 3.12
N GLY A 99 6.28 9.50 2.68
CA GLY A 99 4.97 8.87 2.84
C GLY A 99 4.43 8.80 4.25
N LEU A 100 3.11 8.65 4.36
CA LEU A 100 2.42 8.46 5.63
C LEU A 100 2.05 6.99 5.77
N VAL A 101 2.35 6.41 6.91
CA VAL A 101 2.02 5.00 7.20
C VAL A 101 1.15 4.96 8.44
N THR A 102 -0.01 4.32 8.35
CA THR A 102 -0.94 4.20 9.48
C THR A 102 -1.36 2.76 9.70
N LEU A 103 -1.67 2.45 10.95
CA LEU A 103 -2.23 1.16 11.35
C LEU A 103 -3.52 1.39 12.08
N GLU A 104 -4.51 0.53 11.82
CA GLU A 104 -5.77 0.51 12.56
C GLU A 104 -6.19 -0.93 12.77
N LYS A 105 -7.01 -1.15 13.77
CA LYS A 105 -7.65 -2.46 13.96
C LYS A 105 -8.76 -2.61 12.94
N ALA A 106 -8.88 -3.79 12.37
CA ALA A 106 -9.97 -4.12 11.46
C ALA A 106 -10.59 -5.43 11.91
N HIS A 107 -11.93 -5.49 11.92
CA HIS A 107 -12.62 -6.73 12.20
C HIS A 107 -12.98 -7.39 10.87
N VAL A 108 -12.33 -8.50 10.57
CA VAL A 108 -12.56 -9.21 9.31
C VAL A 108 -13.80 -10.08 9.45
N ILE A 109 -14.79 -9.80 8.63
CA ILE A 109 -16.04 -10.57 8.61
C ILE A 109 -15.86 -11.82 7.75
N ARG A 110 -15.12 -11.68 6.65
CA ARG A 110 -14.93 -12.78 5.73
C ARG A 110 -13.69 -12.55 4.88
N TYR A 111 -12.83 -13.54 4.81
CA TYR A 111 -11.72 -13.58 3.86
C TYR A 111 -11.43 -15.03 3.54
N LEU A 112 -11.84 -15.47 2.34
CA LEU A 112 -11.67 -16.84 1.86
C LEU A 112 -11.27 -16.79 0.40
N HIS A 113 -10.54 -17.82 -0.03
CA HIS A 113 -10.33 -18.01 -1.45
C HIS A 113 -11.66 -18.35 -2.12
N GLY A 114 -11.92 -17.79 -3.28
CA GLY A 114 -13.05 -18.19 -4.09
C GLY A 114 -12.80 -19.55 -4.73
N ALA A 115 -13.82 -20.14 -5.30
CA ALA A 115 -13.71 -21.45 -5.94
C ALA A 115 -12.67 -21.46 -7.08
N SER A 116 -12.51 -20.34 -7.79
CA SER A 116 -11.54 -20.20 -8.87
C SER A 116 -10.11 -20.03 -8.38
N ALA A 117 -9.90 -19.75 -7.10
CA ALA A 117 -8.57 -19.50 -6.55
C ALA A 117 -7.69 -20.73 -6.58
N ASN A 118 -8.28 -21.91 -6.70
CA ASN A 118 -7.52 -23.15 -6.80
C ASN A 118 -6.67 -23.23 -8.06
N ASN A 119 -6.90 -22.34 -9.00
CA ASN A 119 -6.16 -22.30 -10.27
C ASN A 119 -5.10 -21.24 -10.31
N SER A 120 -4.94 -20.50 -9.23
CA SER A 120 -4.00 -19.39 -9.18
C SER A 120 -2.69 -19.75 -8.51
#